data_9bdcd823e4f6ef6c26430423fb20c28f
#
_entry.id   9bdcd823e4f6ef6c26430423fb20c28f
#
_cell.length_a   1.000
_cell.length_b   1.000
_cell.length_c   1.000
_cell.angle_alpha   90.00
_cell.angle_beta   90.00
_cell.angle_gamma   90.00
#
_symmetry.space_group_name_H-M   'P 1'
#
loop_
_entity.id
_entity.type
_entity.pdbx_description
1 polymer ?
#
loop_
_entity_poly.entity_id
_entity_poly.type
_entity_poly.pdbx_seq_one_letter_code
_entity_poly.pdbx_strand_id
1 'polypeptide(L)'
;TQMPYRMFVTVDYEGDGSDQPDWKAATKSIELLKKFKKDKQPFFLATGLVRPHYPNVAPSQYFSAYPFKQMNLPFVPAGDWEDMPKAAISGSNSKRFGIDKFQDNQKRMWAGYLATVTFMDEQVGRILRTLKELGLDQSTAVMFTSDHGYLLGEHYFWQKGNLREEVTRVPLIIKSPIDKPGISTSLVELVDLFPTACEMVGLQSPPSVQGSSLLPILKNPKKEVKKSALSFIPKGTSMRTKKWAYMKYKDGTEELYDMKNDPKQFKNLVSNDSYSEVLNKLRTQFKTRNKSN
;
A
#
# COMPACT_ATOMS: atom_id res chain seq x y z
N THR A 1 -3.31 -29.96 15.70
CA THR A 1 -3.95 -28.64 15.65
C THR A 1 -3.55 -27.99 14.33
N GLN A 2 -4.49 -27.93 13.38
CA GLN A 2 -4.30 -27.12 12.20
C GLN A 2 -4.06 -25.69 12.70
N MET A 3 -2.88 -25.13 12.44
CA MET A 3 -2.63 -23.69 12.65
C MET A 3 -3.28 -22.93 11.49
N PRO A 4 -4.50 -22.42 11.61
CA PRO A 4 -5.16 -21.73 10.52
C PRO A 4 -4.58 -20.34 10.23
N TYR A 5 -3.55 -19.90 10.99
CA TYR A 5 -3.16 -18.49 11.02
C TYR A 5 -1.66 -18.31 10.82
N ARG A 6 -1.15 -18.73 9.66
CA ARG A 6 0.24 -18.49 9.24
C ARG A 6 0.67 -17.03 9.29
N MET A 7 -0.29 -16.10 9.32
CA MET A 7 -0.01 -14.66 9.39
C MET A 7 0.69 -14.22 10.67
N PHE A 8 0.56 -14.98 11.76
CA PHE A 8 1.23 -14.69 13.04
C PHE A 8 2.55 -15.44 13.19
N VAL A 9 3.03 -16.07 12.13
CA VAL A 9 4.34 -16.74 12.13
C VAL A 9 5.41 -15.71 11.81
N THR A 10 6.31 -15.55 12.76
CA THR A 10 7.54 -14.77 12.64
C THR A 10 8.71 -15.67 12.85
N VAL A 11 9.66 -15.67 11.93
CA VAL A 11 10.85 -16.52 11.96
C VAL A 11 12.07 -15.65 11.73
N ASP A 12 12.93 -15.58 12.71
CA ASP A 12 14.30 -15.15 12.56
C ASP A 12 15.20 -16.39 12.42
N TYR A 13 16.20 -16.30 11.56
CA TYR A 13 17.10 -17.42 11.31
C TYR A 13 18.51 -16.93 11.01
N GLU A 14 19.49 -17.77 11.30
CA GLU A 14 20.89 -17.49 10.98
C GLU A 14 21.14 -17.63 9.48
N GLY A 15 21.70 -16.60 8.87
CA GLY A 15 22.00 -16.56 7.43
C GLY A 15 22.03 -15.14 6.88
N ASP A 16 22.37 -15.02 5.60
CA ASP A 16 22.45 -13.73 4.89
C ASP A 16 21.19 -13.41 4.06
N GLY A 17 20.20 -14.29 4.00
CA GLY A 17 18.97 -14.11 3.24
C GLY A 17 19.09 -14.50 1.76
N SER A 18 20.22 -15.02 1.28
CA SER A 18 20.43 -15.35 -0.13
C SER A 18 19.50 -16.47 -0.65
N ASP A 19 18.94 -17.26 0.23
CA ASP A 19 17.92 -18.28 -0.06
C ASP A 19 16.52 -17.70 -0.27
N GLN A 20 16.27 -16.45 0.18
CA GLN A 20 14.96 -15.82 0.15
C GLN A 20 14.56 -15.36 -1.26
N PRO A 21 13.24 -15.39 -1.59
CA PRO A 21 12.73 -14.96 -2.89
C PRO A 21 13.17 -13.54 -3.28
N ASP A 22 13.14 -12.60 -2.32
CA ASP A 22 13.44 -11.19 -2.59
C ASP A 22 14.92 -10.97 -2.92
N TRP A 23 15.82 -11.69 -2.25
CA TRP A 23 17.24 -11.68 -2.62
C TRP A 23 17.46 -12.22 -4.05
N LYS A 24 16.81 -13.32 -4.40
CA LYS A 24 16.89 -13.92 -5.74
C LYS A 24 16.32 -12.98 -6.81
N ALA A 25 15.18 -12.34 -6.53
CA ALA A 25 14.58 -11.37 -7.43
C ALA A 25 15.49 -10.16 -7.65
N ALA A 26 16.08 -9.61 -6.58
CA ALA A 26 17.04 -8.52 -6.67
C ALA A 26 18.31 -8.93 -7.44
N THR A 27 18.86 -10.11 -7.15
CA THR A 27 20.04 -10.64 -7.88
C THR A 27 19.74 -10.78 -9.36
N LYS A 28 18.56 -11.33 -9.72
CA LYS A 28 18.16 -11.46 -11.12
C LYS A 28 18.00 -10.10 -11.81
N SER A 29 17.42 -9.13 -11.11
CA SER A 29 17.30 -7.75 -11.61
C SER A 29 18.67 -7.12 -11.86
N ILE A 30 19.63 -7.34 -10.97
CA ILE A 30 21.02 -6.86 -11.12
C ILE A 30 21.69 -7.49 -12.36
N GLU A 31 21.54 -8.81 -12.55
CA GLU A 31 22.05 -9.48 -13.75
C GLU A 31 21.46 -8.88 -15.05
N LEU A 32 20.15 -8.63 -15.06
CA LEU A 32 19.47 -8.03 -16.20
C LEU A 32 19.94 -6.60 -16.46
N LEU A 33 20.13 -5.76 -15.42
CA LEU A 33 20.66 -4.41 -15.59
C LEU A 33 22.07 -4.42 -16.20
N LYS A 34 22.95 -5.33 -15.76
CA LYS A 34 24.29 -5.50 -16.34
C LYS A 34 24.21 -5.91 -17.80
N LYS A 35 23.30 -6.84 -18.14
CA LYS A 35 23.06 -7.26 -19.54
C LYS A 35 22.56 -6.10 -20.38
N PHE A 36 21.52 -5.35 -19.96
CA PHE A 36 20.97 -4.22 -20.70
C PHE A 36 22.02 -3.13 -20.93
N LYS A 37 22.88 -2.85 -19.93
CA LYS A 37 24.01 -1.92 -20.10
C LYS A 37 24.97 -2.38 -21.18
N LYS A 38 25.35 -3.67 -21.19
CA LYS A 38 26.25 -4.26 -22.20
C LYS A 38 25.63 -4.19 -23.59
N ASP A 39 24.35 -4.54 -23.71
CA ASP A 39 23.64 -4.64 -24.99
C ASP A 39 23.20 -3.25 -25.51
N LYS A 40 23.33 -2.19 -24.70
CA LYS A 40 22.94 -0.81 -25.03
C LYS A 40 21.48 -0.69 -25.49
N GLN A 41 20.59 -1.53 -24.96
CA GLN A 41 19.19 -1.58 -25.33
C GLN A 41 18.31 -0.84 -24.32
N PRO A 42 17.28 -0.11 -24.77
CA PRO A 42 16.20 0.34 -23.89
C PRO A 42 15.54 -0.86 -23.23
N PHE A 43 15.08 -0.67 -21.99
CA PHE A 43 14.45 -1.76 -21.24
C PHE A 43 13.27 -1.29 -20.40
N PHE A 44 12.36 -2.21 -20.15
CA PHE A 44 11.37 -2.15 -19.07
C PHE A 44 11.66 -3.33 -18.14
N LEU A 45 11.95 -3.03 -16.86
CA LEU A 45 12.23 -4.04 -15.84
C LEU A 45 11.24 -3.88 -14.70
N ALA A 46 10.39 -4.88 -14.51
CA ALA A 46 9.52 -4.98 -13.34
C ALA A 46 10.08 -6.00 -12.35
N THR A 47 10.36 -5.56 -11.13
CA THR A 47 10.87 -6.42 -10.04
C THR A 47 9.79 -6.55 -8.99
N GLY A 48 9.29 -7.78 -8.78
CA GLY A 48 8.36 -8.10 -7.69
C GLY A 48 9.11 -8.59 -6.47
N LEU A 49 8.84 -7.97 -5.31
CA LEU A 49 9.34 -8.39 -4.00
C LEU A 49 8.17 -8.88 -3.17
N VAL A 50 8.36 -9.96 -2.40
CA VAL A 50 7.29 -10.62 -1.66
C VAL A 50 7.11 -10.01 -0.27
N ARG A 51 8.21 -9.60 0.37
CA ARG A 51 8.17 -9.02 1.71
C ARG A 51 7.51 -7.63 1.68
N PRO A 52 6.75 -7.30 2.72
CA PRO A 52 6.55 -7.96 4.03
C PRO A 52 5.38 -8.97 4.10
N HIS A 53 5.01 -9.66 3.02
CA HIS A 53 3.96 -10.69 3.08
C HIS A 53 4.31 -11.79 4.10
N TYR A 54 3.31 -12.17 4.91
CA TYR A 54 3.48 -13.27 5.88
C TYR A 54 3.71 -14.66 5.21
N PRO A 55 4.34 -15.63 5.88
CA PRO A 55 5.00 -15.53 7.20
C PRO A 55 6.16 -14.53 7.18
N ASN A 56 6.35 -13.83 8.31
CA ASN A 56 7.43 -12.84 8.42
C ASN A 56 8.75 -13.57 8.69
N VAL A 57 9.52 -13.83 7.63
CA VAL A 57 10.78 -14.53 7.67
C VAL A 57 11.89 -13.63 7.17
N ALA A 58 12.90 -13.39 7.99
CA ALA A 58 14.11 -12.66 7.64
C ALA A 58 15.30 -13.14 8.47
N PRO A 59 16.54 -12.90 8.03
CA PRO A 59 17.73 -13.15 8.84
C PRO A 59 17.72 -12.38 10.17
N SER A 60 18.26 -12.99 11.22
CA SER A 60 18.26 -12.49 12.60
C SER A 60 18.79 -11.06 12.74
N GLN A 61 19.78 -10.69 11.92
CA GLN A 61 20.34 -9.33 11.92
C GLN A 61 19.30 -8.23 11.71
N TYR A 62 18.21 -8.47 10.95
CA TYR A 62 17.17 -7.48 10.71
C TYR A 62 16.20 -7.32 11.88
N PHE A 63 16.15 -8.29 12.79
CA PHE A 63 15.32 -8.22 13.99
C PHE A 63 15.96 -7.40 15.11
N SER A 64 17.27 -7.23 15.11
CA SER A 64 18.01 -6.54 16.17
C SER A 64 17.53 -5.10 16.38
N ALA A 65 17.11 -4.42 15.32
CA ALA A 65 16.56 -3.06 15.37
C ALA A 65 15.12 -2.99 15.94
N TYR A 66 14.45 -4.13 16.09
CA TYR A 66 13.03 -4.21 16.47
C TYR A 66 12.79 -5.16 17.64
N PRO A 67 13.31 -4.84 18.86
CA PRO A 67 13.02 -5.64 20.04
C PRO A 67 11.51 -5.69 20.31
N PHE A 68 10.90 -6.85 20.20
CA PHE A 68 9.43 -6.94 20.22
C PHE A 68 8.78 -6.35 21.47
N LYS A 69 9.44 -6.44 22.62
CA LYS A 69 8.93 -5.86 23.87
C LYS A 69 8.77 -4.34 23.82
N GLN A 70 9.53 -3.66 22.95
CA GLN A 70 9.48 -2.22 22.78
C GLN A 70 8.48 -1.78 21.70
N MET A 71 7.86 -2.72 20.99
CA MET A 71 6.84 -2.38 19.99
C MET A 71 5.60 -1.83 20.66
N ASN A 72 5.10 -0.71 20.12
CA ASN A 72 3.83 -0.12 20.52
C ASN A 72 2.73 -0.65 19.60
N LEU A 73 1.70 -1.25 20.18
CA LEU A 73 0.51 -1.63 19.45
C LEU A 73 -0.32 -0.39 19.09
N PRO A 74 -1.06 -0.40 17.97
CA PRO A 74 -1.91 0.72 17.61
C PRO A 74 -2.98 0.95 18.69
N PHE A 75 -3.26 2.22 18.96
CA PHE A 75 -4.40 2.59 19.78
C PHE A 75 -5.69 2.29 19.02
N VAL A 76 -6.62 1.62 19.67
CA VAL A 76 -7.99 1.41 19.17
C VAL A 76 -8.95 1.80 20.30
N PRO A 77 -9.89 2.72 20.07
CA PRO A 77 -10.84 3.13 21.09
C PRO A 77 -11.78 1.99 21.50
N ALA A 78 -12.25 2.02 22.73
CA ALA A 78 -13.32 1.13 23.16
C ALA A 78 -14.57 1.39 22.29
N GLY A 79 -15.25 0.32 21.87
CA GLY A 79 -16.45 0.45 21.04
C GLY A 79 -16.20 0.78 19.56
N ASP A 80 -14.97 0.72 19.08
CA ASP A 80 -14.60 1.07 17.70
C ASP A 80 -15.48 0.43 16.60
N TRP A 81 -16.08 -0.74 16.88
CA TRP A 81 -16.95 -1.42 15.92
C TRP A 81 -18.44 -1.09 16.06
N GLU A 82 -18.84 -0.30 17.06
CA GLU A 82 -20.25 -0.08 17.38
C GLU A 82 -20.98 0.70 16.27
N ASP A 83 -20.30 1.60 15.59
CA ASP A 83 -20.86 2.37 14.46
C ASP A 83 -20.47 1.81 13.09
N MET A 84 -19.74 0.69 13.04
CA MET A 84 -19.38 0.02 11.79
C MET A 84 -20.49 -0.92 11.33
N PRO A 85 -20.87 -0.91 10.04
CA PRO A 85 -21.76 -1.94 9.50
C PRO A 85 -21.07 -3.31 9.50
N LYS A 86 -21.83 -4.38 9.63
CA LYS A 86 -21.29 -5.76 9.63
C LYS A 86 -20.42 -6.08 8.42
N ALA A 87 -20.75 -5.52 7.26
CA ALA A 87 -19.97 -5.68 6.04
C ALA A 87 -18.54 -5.09 6.13
N ALA A 88 -18.36 -4.03 6.92
CA ALA A 88 -17.09 -3.36 7.15
C ALA A 88 -16.14 -4.16 8.07
N ILE A 89 -16.72 -4.97 8.98
CA ILE A 89 -15.92 -5.74 9.92
C ILE A 89 -15.11 -6.80 9.17
N SER A 90 -13.80 -6.67 9.27
CA SER A 90 -12.88 -7.60 8.62
C SER A 90 -13.01 -9.01 9.21
N GLY A 91 -13.05 -10.01 8.34
CA GLY A 91 -12.93 -11.41 8.76
C GLY A 91 -11.56 -11.76 9.36
N SER A 92 -10.55 -10.91 9.11
CA SER A 92 -9.21 -11.01 9.70
C SER A 92 -9.13 -10.05 10.89
N ASN A 93 -9.57 -10.48 12.05
CA ASN A 93 -9.61 -9.64 13.25
C ASN A 93 -9.13 -10.38 14.52
N SER A 94 -8.71 -9.60 15.51
CA SER A 94 -8.11 -10.10 16.75
C SER A 94 -9.01 -11.06 17.52
N LYS A 95 -10.32 -10.79 17.59
CA LYS A 95 -11.28 -11.66 18.30
C LYS A 95 -11.40 -13.02 17.64
N ARG A 96 -11.56 -13.04 16.31
CA ARG A 96 -11.66 -14.30 15.55
C ARG A 96 -10.41 -15.15 15.66
N PHE A 97 -9.24 -14.50 15.71
CA PHE A 97 -7.96 -15.20 15.82
C PHE A 97 -7.56 -15.49 17.25
N GLY A 98 -8.27 -14.95 18.24
CA GLY A 98 -7.96 -15.11 19.65
C GLY A 98 -6.62 -14.50 20.06
N ILE A 99 -6.10 -13.55 19.29
CA ILE A 99 -4.80 -12.89 19.56
C ILE A 99 -4.94 -11.64 20.42
N ASP A 100 -6.16 -11.13 20.61
CA ASP A 100 -6.48 -9.98 21.46
C ASP A 100 -5.97 -10.14 22.90
N LYS A 101 -5.92 -11.38 23.40
CA LYS A 101 -5.42 -11.73 24.73
C LYS A 101 -3.89 -11.88 24.81
N PHE A 102 -3.18 -11.84 23.69
CA PHE A 102 -1.74 -12.16 23.60
C PHE A 102 -0.96 -10.97 23.04
N GLN A 103 -0.79 -9.92 23.84
CA GLN A 103 -0.09 -8.70 23.39
C GLN A 103 1.34 -8.97 22.92
N ASP A 104 2.08 -9.86 23.57
CA ASP A 104 3.43 -10.21 23.15
C ASP A 104 3.46 -10.83 21.77
N ASN A 105 2.47 -11.64 21.40
CA ASN A 105 2.38 -12.20 20.05
C ASN A 105 2.07 -11.12 19.01
N GLN A 106 1.22 -10.15 19.33
CA GLN A 106 0.97 -9.01 18.46
C GLN A 106 2.24 -8.16 18.27
N LYS A 107 2.98 -7.90 19.35
CA LYS A 107 4.26 -7.18 19.31
C LYS A 107 5.33 -7.93 18.51
N ARG A 108 5.39 -9.26 18.62
CA ARG A 108 6.29 -10.09 17.79
C ARG A 108 5.93 -10.00 16.31
N MET A 109 4.62 -9.96 16.00
CA MET A 109 4.17 -9.77 14.63
C MET A 109 4.60 -8.41 14.06
N TRP A 110 4.50 -7.33 14.85
CA TRP A 110 4.99 -6.01 14.49
C TRP A 110 6.50 -6.02 14.22
N ALA A 111 7.28 -6.58 15.15
CA ALA A 111 8.73 -6.68 15.01
C ALA A 111 9.12 -7.45 13.75
N GLY A 112 8.47 -8.59 13.50
CA GLY A 112 8.71 -9.41 12.31
C GLY A 112 8.32 -8.70 11.02
N TYR A 113 7.20 -7.97 11.02
CA TYR A 113 6.81 -7.17 9.87
C TYR A 113 7.88 -6.11 9.54
N LEU A 114 8.34 -5.34 10.52
CA LEU A 114 9.35 -4.31 10.32
C LEU A 114 10.71 -4.90 9.92
N ALA A 115 11.13 -6.03 10.51
CA ALA A 115 12.34 -6.73 10.12
C ALA A 115 12.29 -7.16 8.65
N THR A 116 11.16 -7.70 8.19
CA THR A 116 10.99 -8.10 6.78
C THR A 116 10.91 -6.91 5.83
N VAL A 117 10.37 -5.76 6.26
CA VAL A 117 10.45 -4.50 5.49
C VAL A 117 11.90 -4.07 5.33
N THR A 118 12.70 -4.10 6.41
CA THR A 118 14.11 -3.72 6.34
C THR A 118 14.92 -4.66 5.44
N PHE A 119 14.65 -5.96 5.51
CA PHE A 119 15.27 -6.93 4.59
C PHE A 119 14.92 -6.62 3.12
N MET A 120 13.65 -6.33 2.84
CA MET A 120 13.19 -5.96 1.49
C MET A 120 13.82 -4.65 1.01
N ASP A 121 13.87 -3.64 1.87
CA ASP A 121 14.49 -2.34 1.55
C ASP A 121 15.97 -2.48 1.16
N GLU A 122 16.71 -3.37 1.83
CA GLU A 122 18.07 -3.69 1.43
C GLU A 122 18.15 -4.27 0.01
N GLN A 123 17.18 -5.13 -0.38
CA GLN A 123 17.14 -5.67 -1.74
C GLN A 123 16.86 -4.58 -2.78
N VAL A 124 15.97 -3.64 -2.48
CA VAL A 124 15.76 -2.44 -3.29
C VAL A 124 17.06 -1.63 -3.39
N GLY A 125 17.73 -1.42 -2.27
CA GLY A 125 19.02 -0.73 -2.21
C GLY A 125 20.08 -1.38 -3.09
N ARG A 126 20.17 -2.71 -3.15
CA ARG A 126 21.08 -3.45 -4.04
C ARG A 126 20.83 -3.12 -5.52
N ILE A 127 19.57 -3.13 -5.93
CA ILE A 127 19.17 -2.82 -7.31
C ILE A 127 19.52 -1.37 -7.65
N LEU A 128 19.17 -0.42 -6.78
CA LEU A 128 19.39 1.01 -7.01
C LEU A 128 20.89 1.37 -7.03
N ARG A 129 21.69 0.76 -6.16
CA ARG A 129 23.17 0.93 -6.20
C ARG A 129 23.73 0.44 -7.52
N THR A 130 23.34 -0.74 -7.98
CA THR A 130 23.78 -1.28 -9.27
C THR A 130 23.38 -0.38 -10.44
N LEU A 131 22.15 0.14 -10.43
CA LEU A 131 21.68 1.08 -11.45
C LEU A 131 22.59 2.31 -11.54
N LYS A 132 22.98 2.85 -10.39
CA LYS A 132 23.89 3.99 -10.28
C LYS A 132 25.32 3.65 -10.71
N GLU A 133 25.89 2.54 -10.23
CA GLU A 133 27.23 2.06 -10.58
C GLU A 133 27.41 1.83 -12.09
N LEU A 134 26.35 1.38 -12.75
CA LEU A 134 26.33 1.22 -14.20
C LEU A 134 26.10 2.53 -14.97
N GLY A 135 25.86 3.66 -14.27
CA GLY A 135 25.55 4.95 -14.90
C GLY A 135 24.22 4.94 -15.65
N LEU A 136 23.28 4.06 -15.29
CA LEU A 136 21.96 3.96 -15.89
C LEU A 136 20.95 4.87 -15.18
N ASP A 137 21.24 5.34 -13.99
CA ASP A 137 20.33 6.15 -13.15
C ASP A 137 20.01 7.53 -13.73
N GLN A 138 20.86 8.02 -14.67
CA GLN A 138 20.65 9.29 -15.38
C GLN A 138 19.67 9.18 -16.57
N SER A 139 19.37 7.97 -17.02
CA SER A 139 18.51 7.71 -18.17
C SER A 139 17.35 6.76 -17.87
N THR A 140 17.21 6.32 -16.62
CA THR A 140 16.18 5.37 -16.21
C THR A 140 15.22 6.02 -15.21
N ALA A 141 13.93 5.99 -15.55
CA ALA A 141 12.87 6.29 -14.59
C ALA A 141 12.68 5.10 -13.64
N VAL A 142 12.50 5.37 -12.36
CA VAL A 142 12.25 4.35 -11.33
C VAL A 142 10.91 4.64 -10.68
N MET A 143 10.02 3.64 -10.66
CA MET A 143 8.75 3.66 -9.94
C MET A 143 8.80 2.63 -8.82
N PHE A 144 8.54 3.07 -7.58
CA PHE A 144 8.42 2.20 -6.41
C PHE A 144 7.02 2.34 -5.82
N THR A 145 6.34 1.21 -5.63
CA THR A 145 5.00 1.16 -5.03
C THR A 145 4.73 -0.19 -4.38
N SER A 146 3.58 -0.32 -3.72
CA SER A 146 3.02 -1.58 -3.23
C SER A 146 1.64 -1.79 -3.87
N ASP A 147 1.22 -3.06 -3.96
CA ASP A 147 -0.11 -3.45 -4.47
C ASP A 147 -1.25 -3.09 -3.49
N HIS A 148 -0.99 -3.15 -2.18
CA HIS A 148 -1.90 -2.76 -1.10
C HIS A 148 -1.10 -2.46 0.18
N GLY A 149 -1.74 -1.82 1.12
CA GLY A 149 -1.25 -1.67 2.48
C GLY A 149 -1.61 -2.86 3.38
N TYR A 150 -1.44 -2.71 4.71
CA TYR A 150 -1.62 -3.81 5.65
C TYR A 150 -2.01 -3.29 7.03
N LEU A 151 -2.89 -4.00 7.72
CA LEU A 151 -3.29 -3.74 9.10
C LEU A 151 -2.53 -4.67 10.05
N LEU A 152 -2.04 -4.09 11.12
CA LEU A 152 -1.26 -4.75 12.17
C LEU A 152 -1.92 -4.56 13.55
N GLY A 153 -3.25 -4.58 13.61
CA GLY A 153 -4.03 -4.43 14.83
C GLY A 153 -4.87 -3.16 14.87
N GLU A 154 -4.72 -2.21 13.93
CA GLU A 154 -5.61 -1.07 13.80
C GLU A 154 -7.05 -1.56 13.66
N HIS A 155 -8.00 -0.93 14.34
CA HIS A 155 -9.40 -1.38 14.42
C HIS A 155 -9.57 -2.83 14.93
N TYR A 156 -8.58 -3.39 15.61
CA TYR A 156 -8.49 -4.84 15.90
C TYR A 156 -8.45 -5.70 14.64
N PHE A 157 -8.18 -5.13 13.46
CA PHE A 157 -8.06 -5.83 12.19
C PHE A 157 -6.61 -6.19 11.88
N TRP A 158 -6.46 -7.24 11.10
CA TRP A 158 -5.18 -7.74 10.61
C TRP A 158 -5.25 -7.98 9.12
N GLN A 159 -4.12 -7.88 8.43
CA GLN A 159 -4.02 -8.10 6.98
C GLN A 159 -4.71 -7.01 6.13
N LYS A 160 -5.27 -7.47 4.99
CA LYS A 160 -5.70 -6.65 3.88
C LYS A 160 -7.09 -7.04 3.43
N GLY A 161 -8.06 -6.93 3.58
CA GLY A 161 -9.37 -7.43 3.08
C GLY A 161 -10.47 -6.49 3.49
N ASN A 162 -10.12 -5.21 3.58
CA ASN A 162 -11.02 -4.14 3.94
C ASN A 162 -10.66 -2.83 3.22
N LEU A 163 -11.42 -1.77 3.49
CA LEU A 163 -11.33 -0.49 2.79
C LEU A 163 -10.71 0.64 3.65
N ARG A 164 -10.07 0.30 4.77
CA ARG A 164 -9.41 1.28 5.64
C ARG A 164 -8.20 1.92 4.94
N GLU A 165 -7.87 3.15 5.37
CA GLU A 165 -6.77 3.94 4.79
C GLU A 165 -5.45 3.17 4.84
N GLU A 166 -5.17 2.41 5.91
CA GLU A 166 -3.97 1.60 6.07
C GLU A 166 -3.83 0.50 5.00
N VAL A 167 -4.93 0.08 4.38
CA VAL A 167 -4.92 -0.91 3.28
C VAL A 167 -4.96 -0.26 1.92
N THR A 168 -5.71 0.82 1.77
CA THR A 168 -5.94 1.43 0.45
C THR A 168 -4.90 2.47 0.06
N ARG A 169 -4.17 3.02 1.04
CA ARG A 169 -3.08 3.97 0.81
C ARG A 169 -1.74 3.25 0.81
N VAL A 170 -1.04 3.33 -0.31
CA VAL A 170 0.28 2.71 -0.52
C VAL A 170 1.35 3.77 -0.80
N PRO A 171 2.64 3.48 -0.56
CA PRO A 171 3.70 4.36 -1.01
C PRO A 171 3.72 4.44 -2.53
N LEU A 172 4.02 5.62 -3.07
CA LEU A 172 4.34 5.82 -4.47
C LEU A 172 5.49 6.81 -4.58
N ILE A 173 6.62 6.34 -5.08
CA ILE A 173 7.80 7.15 -5.34
C ILE A 173 8.15 6.99 -6.82
N ILE A 174 8.23 8.11 -7.54
CA ILE A 174 8.65 8.13 -8.94
C ILE A 174 9.87 9.04 -9.05
N LYS A 175 11.01 8.46 -9.45
CA LYS A 175 12.20 9.20 -9.85
C LYS A 175 12.22 9.26 -11.37
N SER A 176 12.13 10.47 -11.89
CA SER A 176 12.36 10.75 -13.32
C SER A 176 13.76 11.37 -13.50
N PRO A 177 14.49 11.03 -14.57
CA PRO A 177 15.80 11.64 -14.84
C PRO A 177 15.75 13.14 -15.09
N ILE A 178 14.60 13.67 -15.49
CA ILE A 178 14.43 15.05 -15.95
C ILE A 178 13.63 15.94 -14.99
N ASP A 179 12.94 15.39 -14.00
CA ASP A 179 12.08 16.14 -13.11
C ASP A 179 12.78 16.49 -11.79
N LYS A 180 12.37 17.60 -11.19
CA LYS A 180 12.89 18.05 -9.89
C LYS A 180 12.23 17.27 -8.75
N PRO A 181 12.95 17.02 -7.64
CA PRO A 181 12.35 16.44 -6.45
C PRO A 181 11.19 17.27 -5.92
N GLY A 182 10.14 16.59 -5.45
CA GLY A 182 8.97 17.24 -4.87
C GLY A 182 8.03 16.25 -4.20
N ILE A 183 7.11 16.77 -3.38
CA ILE A 183 6.05 16.00 -2.72
C ILE A 183 4.71 16.53 -3.24
N SER A 184 3.86 15.63 -3.69
CA SER A 184 2.49 15.95 -4.11
C SER A 184 1.46 15.40 -3.12
N THR A 185 0.41 16.17 -2.91
CA THR A 185 -0.80 15.76 -2.17
C THR A 185 -1.96 15.41 -3.10
N SER A 186 -1.70 15.29 -4.41
CA SER A 186 -2.71 14.86 -5.37
C SER A 186 -3.14 13.43 -5.10
N LEU A 187 -4.43 13.16 -5.27
CA LEU A 187 -4.95 11.79 -5.25
C LEU A 187 -4.53 11.09 -6.55
N VAL A 188 -4.05 9.87 -6.41
CA VAL A 188 -3.61 9.00 -7.50
C VAL A 188 -4.09 7.58 -7.25
N GLU A 189 -4.10 6.75 -8.28
CA GLU A 189 -4.52 5.34 -8.22
C GLU A 189 -3.47 4.47 -8.90
N LEU A 190 -3.37 3.19 -8.54
CA LEU A 190 -2.41 2.26 -9.17
C LEU A 190 -2.63 2.11 -10.69
N VAL A 191 -3.85 2.28 -11.17
CA VAL A 191 -4.17 2.29 -12.61
C VAL A 191 -3.51 3.44 -13.37
N ASP A 192 -3.03 4.48 -12.66
CA ASP A 192 -2.33 5.62 -13.26
C ASP A 192 -0.88 5.30 -13.65
N LEU A 193 -0.31 4.24 -13.09
CA LEU A 193 1.10 3.88 -13.33
C LEU A 193 1.35 3.50 -14.78
N PHE A 194 0.46 2.73 -15.39
CA PHE A 194 0.62 2.29 -16.77
C PHE A 194 0.65 3.45 -17.76
N PRO A 195 -0.37 4.35 -17.80
CA PRO A 195 -0.32 5.49 -18.72
C PRO A 195 0.83 6.45 -18.39
N THR A 196 1.26 6.55 -17.13
CA THR A 196 2.44 7.33 -16.75
C THR A 196 3.71 6.74 -17.38
N ALA A 197 3.90 5.42 -17.25
CA ALA A 197 5.05 4.74 -17.84
C ALA A 197 5.09 4.90 -19.37
N CYS A 198 3.95 4.75 -20.05
CA CYS A 198 3.86 4.96 -21.48
C CYS A 198 4.27 6.39 -21.88
N GLU A 199 3.69 7.40 -21.24
CA GLU A 199 3.98 8.80 -21.55
C GLU A 199 5.44 9.18 -21.27
N MET A 200 6.05 8.64 -20.20
CA MET A 200 7.46 8.88 -19.85
C MET A 200 8.42 8.43 -20.96
N VAL A 201 8.04 7.43 -21.76
CA VAL A 201 8.86 6.91 -22.86
C VAL A 201 8.31 7.31 -24.25
N GLY A 202 7.38 8.26 -24.30
CA GLY A 202 6.82 8.78 -25.56
C GLY A 202 5.83 7.85 -26.26
N LEU A 203 5.29 6.85 -25.54
CA LEU A 203 4.26 5.95 -26.07
C LEU A 203 2.85 6.42 -25.72
N GLN A 204 1.89 6.18 -26.59
CA GLN A 204 0.48 6.40 -26.31
C GLN A 204 -0.11 5.20 -25.58
N SER A 205 -0.92 5.48 -24.57
CA SER A 205 -1.69 4.43 -23.87
C SER A 205 -2.87 3.97 -24.75
N PRO A 206 -3.22 2.67 -24.71
CA PRO A 206 -4.42 2.18 -25.37
C PRO A 206 -5.69 2.91 -24.86
N PRO A 207 -6.72 3.11 -25.72
CA PRO A 207 -7.96 3.80 -25.31
C PRO A 207 -8.73 3.12 -24.17
N SER A 208 -8.50 1.83 -23.95
CA SER A 208 -9.13 1.04 -22.86
C SER A 208 -8.56 1.33 -21.47
N VAL A 209 -7.48 2.10 -21.38
CA VAL A 209 -6.82 2.42 -20.09
C VAL A 209 -7.64 3.45 -19.34
N GLN A 210 -8.01 3.13 -18.09
CA GLN A 210 -8.84 3.99 -17.24
C GLN A 210 -8.02 4.98 -16.40
N GLY A 211 -6.71 4.74 -16.24
CA GLY A 211 -5.80 5.59 -15.49
C GLY A 211 -5.49 6.91 -16.20
N SER A 212 -4.97 7.86 -15.45
CA SER A 212 -4.47 9.15 -15.95
C SER A 212 -2.98 9.27 -15.70
N SER A 213 -2.22 9.76 -16.70
CA SER A 213 -0.78 9.97 -16.51
C SER A 213 -0.48 10.94 -15.37
N LEU A 214 0.54 10.64 -14.58
CA LEU A 214 1.05 11.44 -13.47
C LEU A 214 2.14 12.42 -13.90
N LEU A 215 2.51 12.49 -15.18
CA LEU A 215 3.50 13.45 -15.68
C LEU A 215 3.19 14.91 -15.30
N PRO A 216 1.94 15.38 -15.33
CA PRO A 216 1.60 16.74 -14.90
C PRO A 216 2.00 16.99 -13.42
N ILE A 217 1.91 15.98 -12.55
CA ILE A 217 2.30 16.05 -11.14
C ILE A 217 3.84 16.04 -11.02
N LEU A 218 4.53 15.21 -11.78
CA LEU A 218 6.00 15.15 -11.78
C LEU A 218 6.60 16.49 -12.19
N LYS A 219 6.06 17.14 -13.20
CA LYS A 219 6.47 18.48 -13.65
C LYS A 219 6.10 19.58 -12.65
N ASN A 220 4.98 19.46 -11.96
CA ASN A 220 4.52 20.42 -10.97
C ASN A 220 3.74 19.69 -9.85
N PRO A 221 4.36 19.43 -8.68
CA PRO A 221 3.74 18.71 -7.57
C PRO A 221 2.44 19.32 -7.02
N LYS A 222 2.14 20.59 -7.34
CA LYS A 222 0.89 21.26 -6.95
C LYS A 222 -0.28 20.95 -7.90
N LYS A 223 -0.03 20.31 -9.04
CA LYS A 223 -1.09 19.91 -9.97
C LYS A 223 -1.91 18.75 -9.39
N GLU A 224 -3.16 18.70 -9.80
CA GLU A 224 -4.09 17.61 -9.48
C GLU A 224 -4.55 16.95 -10.78
N VAL A 225 -4.50 15.63 -10.82
CA VAL A 225 -4.97 14.84 -11.99
C VAL A 225 -6.36 14.27 -11.76
N LYS A 226 -6.76 14.10 -10.49
CA LYS A 226 -8.11 13.62 -10.13
C LYS A 226 -8.56 14.14 -8.77
N LYS A 227 -9.89 14.15 -8.57
CA LYS A 227 -10.53 14.63 -7.32
C LYS A 227 -10.85 13.52 -6.33
N SER A 228 -10.80 12.28 -6.77
CA SER A 228 -11.07 11.10 -5.93
C SER A 228 -10.31 9.88 -6.44
N ALA A 229 -9.96 8.97 -5.53
CA ALA A 229 -9.39 7.67 -5.80
C ALA A 229 -10.37 6.58 -5.36
N LEU A 230 -10.48 5.50 -6.13
CA LEU A 230 -11.33 4.35 -5.83
C LEU A 230 -10.49 3.14 -5.43
N SER A 231 -11.00 2.37 -4.48
CA SER A 231 -10.46 1.07 -4.10
C SER A 231 -11.58 0.05 -3.98
N PHE A 232 -11.35 -1.15 -4.47
CA PHE A 232 -12.36 -2.19 -4.60
C PHE A 232 -11.98 -3.42 -3.79
N ILE A 233 -12.97 -3.98 -3.09
CA ILE A 233 -12.91 -5.32 -2.51
C ILE A 233 -14.16 -6.10 -2.92
N PRO A 234 -14.19 -7.43 -2.80
CA PRO A 234 -15.39 -8.20 -3.17
C PRO A 234 -16.68 -7.76 -2.49
N LYS A 235 -16.60 -7.17 -1.30
CA LYS A 235 -17.75 -6.75 -0.49
C LYS A 235 -18.18 -5.30 -0.71
N GLY A 236 -17.33 -4.43 -1.29
CA GLY A 236 -17.63 -3.00 -1.39
C GLY A 236 -16.54 -2.20 -2.09
N THR A 237 -16.79 -0.90 -2.17
CA THR A 237 -15.88 0.07 -2.81
C THR A 237 -15.71 1.28 -1.90
N SER A 238 -14.47 1.77 -1.80
CA SER A 238 -14.13 3.04 -1.15
C SER A 238 -13.87 4.12 -2.20
N MET A 239 -14.35 5.32 -1.92
CA MET A 239 -13.99 6.55 -2.63
C MET A 239 -13.29 7.50 -1.66
N ARG A 240 -12.03 7.77 -1.91
CA ARG A 240 -11.18 8.70 -1.17
C ARG A 240 -11.14 10.06 -1.88
N THR A 241 -11.57 11.11 -1.23
CA THR A 241 -11.33 12.51 -1.65
C THR A 241 -10.29 13.14 -0.72
N LYS A 242 -9.85 14.36 -0.95
CA LYS A 242 -8.88 15.00 -0.03
C LYS A 242 -9.37 15.07 1.43
N LYS A 243 -10.67 15.27 1.62
CA LYS A 243 -11.26 15.46 2.96
C LYS A 243 -12.01 14.21 3.45
N TRP A 244 -12.61 13.43 2.57
CA TRP A 244 -13.56 12.40 2.94
C TRP A 244 -13.12 11.02 2.47
N ALA A 245 -13.39 10.00 3.29
CA ALA A 245 -13.44 8.61 2.86
C ALA A 245 -14.91 8.16 2.92
N TYR A 246 -15.47 7.76 1.78
CA TYR A 246 -16.81 7.22 1.66
C TYR A 246 -16.74 5.78 1.19
N MET A 247 -17.39 4.87 1.90
CA MET A 247 -17.41 3.46 1.57
C MET A 247 -18.85 3.00 1.36
N LYS A 248 -19.06 2.19 0.32
CA LYS A 248 -20.33 1.56 0.04
C LYS A 248 -20.18 0.07 -0.12
N TYR A 249 -20.99 -0.68 0.62
CA TYR A 249 -20.97 -2.14 0.61
C TYR A 249 -22.11 -2.71 -0.26
N LYS A 250 -21.94 -3.97 -0.69
CA LYS A 250 -22.92 -4.66 -1.54
C LYS A 250 -24.28 -4.90 -0.86
N ASP A 251 -24.31 -4.97 0.47
CA ASP A 251 -25.54 -5.06 1.27
C ASP A 251 -26.28 -3.73 1.42
N GLY A 252 -25.77 -2.67 0.79
CA GLY A 252 -26.35 -1.33 0.82
C GLY A 252 -25.86 -0.46 1.97
N THR A 253 -25.13 -1.01 2.95
CA THR A 253 -24.58 -0.23 4.06
C THR A 253 -23.46 0.70 3.61
N GLU A 254 -23.21 1.74 4.40
CA GLU A 254 -22.29 2.80 4.05
C GLU A 254 -21.46 3.24 5.26
N GLU A 255 -20.29 3.83 5.00
CA GLU A 255 -19.47 4.53 5.99
C GLU A 255 -18.99 5.86 5.42
N LEU A 256 -18.84 6.86 6.29
CA LEU A 256 -18.30 8.18 5.98
C LEU A 256 -17.36 8.66 7.07
N TYR A 257 -16.15 9.08 6.69
CA TYR A 257 -15.12 9.57 7.61
C TYR A 257 -14.55 10.91 7.15
N ASP A 258 -14.35 11.84 8.10
CA ASP A 258 -13.64 13.10 7.88
C ASP A 258 -12.14 12.88 8.04
N MET A 259 -11.43 12.63 6.96
CA MET A 259 -10.01 12.30 6.96
C MET A 259 -9.08 13.44 7.41
N LYS A 260 -9.62 14.66 7.56
CA LYS A 260 -8.87 15.77 8.14
C LYS A 260 -8.88 15.73 9.67
N ASN A 261 -10.05 15.42 10.27
CA ASN A 261 -10.26 15.44 11.71
C ASN A 261 -10.17 14.04 12.34
N ASP A 262 -10.46 13.00 11.57
CA ASP A 262 -10.41 11.59 11.95
C ASP A 262 -9.65 10.76 10.88
N PRO A 263 -8.34 10.96 10.71
CA PRO A 263 -7.55 10.24 9.72
C PRO A 263 -7.45 8.73 10.01
N LYS A 264 -7.82 8.30 11.21
CA LYS A 264 -7.84 6.91 11.62
C LYS A 264 -9.20 6.23 11.42
N GLN A 265 -10.21 6.96 10.98
CA GLN A 265 -11.53 6.43 10.65
C GLN A 265 -12.22 5.73 11.85
N PHE A 266 -12.14 6.34 13.04
CA PHE A 266 -12.76 5.81 14.25
C PHE A 266 -14.24 6.16 14.39
N LYS A 267 -14.71 7.25 13.76
CA LYS A 267 -16.09 7.72 13.90
C LYS A 267 -16.81 7.74 12.57
N ASN A 268 -17.73 6.79 12.39
CA ASN A 268 -18.58 6.75 11.20
C ASN A 268 -19.65 7.85 11.26
N LEU A 269 -19.62 8.76 10.29
CA LEU A 269 -20.50 9.93 10.22
C LEU A 269 -21.77 9.69 9.38
N VAL A 270 -21.99 8.47 8.85
CA VAL A 270 -23.07 8.20 7.89
C VAL A 270 -24.46 8.46 8.46
N SER A 271 -24.66 8.27 9.77
CA SER A 271 -25.93 8.47 10.46
C SER A 271 -26.06 9.84 11.15
N ASN A 272 -25.09 10.74 10.94
CA ASN A 272 -25.11 12.08 11.54
C ASN A 272 -25.72 13.08 10.57
N ASP A 273 -26.91 13.61 10.90
CA ASP A 273 -27.68 14.51 10.06
C ASP A 273 -26.92 15.77 9.66
N SER A 274 -25.97 16.24 10.48
CA SER A 274 -25.12 17.38 10.15
C SER A 274 -24.24 17.16 8.92
N TYR A 275 -24.06 15.92 8.47
CA TYR A 275 -23.27 15.56 7.28
C TYR A 275 -24.12 15.07 6.11
N SER A 276 -25.46 15.16 6.19
CA SER A 276 -26.38 14.64 5.16
C SER A 276 -26.18 15.29 3.79
N GLU A 277 -25.89 16.59 3.72
CA GLU A 277 -25.57 17.28 2.46
C GLU A 277 -24.27 16.73 1.84
N VAL A 278 -23.22 16.60 2.65
CA VAL A 278 -21.93 16.02 2.23
C VAL A 278 -22.10 14.61 1.74
N LEU A 279 -22.82 13.79 2.50
CA LEU A 279 -23.09 12.39 2.15
C LEU A 279 -23.80 12.27 0.80
N ASN A 280 -24.85 13.07 0.56
CA ASN A 280 -25.59 13.09 -0.71
C ASN A 280 -24.71 13.50 -1.90
N LYS A 281 -23.83 14.48 -1.71
CA LYS A 281 -22.84 14.89 -2.72
C LYS A 281 -21.86 13.75 -3.04
N LEU A 282 -21.35 13.09 -2.00
CA LEU A 282 -20.44 11.95 -2.19
C LEU A 282 -21.10 10.75 -2.83
N ARG A 283 -22.34 10.44 -2.48
CA ARG A 283 -23.15 9.39 -3.14
C ARG A 283 -23.30 9.66 -4.64
N THR A 284 -23.55 10.91 -5.02
CA THR A 284 -23.68 11.33 -6.43
C THR A 284 -22.34 11.20 -7.15
N GLN A 285 -21.27 11.69 -6.55
CA GLN A 285 -19.92 11.59 -7.11
C GLN A 285 -19.49 10.11 -7.26
N PHE A 286 -19.77 9.29 -6.26
CA PHE A 286 -19.49 7.86 -6.27
C PHE A 286 -20.19 7.14 -7.42
N LYS A 287 -21.50 7.40 -7.62
CA LYS A 287 -22.27 6.81 -8.72
C LYS A 287 -21.67 7.17 -10.09
N THR A 288 -21.25 8.40 -10.27
CA THR A 288 -20.62 8.85 -11.52
C THR A 288 -19.29 8.16 -11.76
N ARG A 289 -18.40 8.13 -10.75
CA ARG A 289 -17.09 7.49 -10.84
C ARG A 289 -17.16 5.98 -11.04
N ASN A 290 -18.10 5.31 -10.35
CA ASN A 290 -18.23 3.85 -10.40
C ASN A 290 -18.89 3.33 -11.70
N LYS A 291 -19.57 4.21 -12.46
CA LYS A 291 -20.10 3.87 -13.80
C LYS A 291 -19.05 3.97 -14.90
N SER A 292 -17.99 4.70 -14.64
CA SER A 292 -16.88 4.93 -15.60
C SER A 292 -15.80 3.84 -15.51
N ASN A 293 -15.97 2.91 -14.60
CA ASN A 293 -15.15 1.72 -14.39
C ASN A 293 -15.97 0.45 -14.64
#